data_06dd2fa96a246db6f8bbd671ffabbb0d
#
_entry.id   06dd2fa96a246db6f8bbd671ffabbb0d
#
_cell.length_a   1.000
_cell.length_b   1.000
_cell.length_c   1.000
_cell.angle_alpha   90.00
_cell.angle_beta   90.00
_cell.angle_gamma   90.00
#
_symmetry.space_group_name_H-M   'P 1'
#
loop_
_entity.id
_entity.type
_entity.pdbx_description
1 polymer ?
#
loop_
_entity_poly.entity_id
_entity_poly.type
_entity_poly.pdbx_seq_one_letter_code
_entity_poly.pdbx_strand_id
1 'polypeptide(L)'
;MPSADARPAGRPRNPELDKAILAAAERQLGEAGYAGMSLDSIAAAAGTTVPAVRRRFRSKAEIVVAVIDSLRIQSIPAATGPLRERALALLRNFHANLLRRNSLAVVGSLLTEERRYPELLDAFRRRLVEPRRAALRQILIEGIDAGELPRGVDPEVLASMLIGSFYARYIATSDLPENWPDATLQQVWPAAA
;
A
#
# COMPACT_ATOMS: atom_id res chain seq x y z
N MET A 1 -38.40 -3.46 43.51
CA MET A 1 -37.21 -2.79 42.98
C MET A 1 -37.06 -3.24 41.55
N PRO A 2 -37.47 -2.44 40.53
CA PRO A 2 -37.17 -2.78 39.13
C PRO A 2 -35.72 -2.35 38.80
N SER A 3 -35.00 -3.28 38.22
CA SER A 3 -33.61 -3.19 37.83
C SER A 3 -33.41 -2.25 36.64
N ALA A 4 -32.27 -1.52 36.73
CA ALA A 4 -31.84 -0.44 35.91
C ALA A 4 -31.69 -0.76 34.41
N ASP A 5 -32.17 0.17 33.62
CA ASP A 5 -31.65 0.73 32.37
C ASP A 5 -30.47 -0.03 31.72
N ALA A 6 -30.81 -0.99 30.86
CA ALA A 6 -29.92 -1.43 29.80
C ALA A 6 -30.00 -0.38 28.67
N ARG A 7 -29.02 0.50 28.56
CA ARG A 7 -28.85 1.39 27.41
C ARG A 7 -28.88 0.55 26.13
N PRO A 8 -29.69 0.88 25.12
CA PRO A 8 -29.76 0.12 23.88
C PRO A 8 -28.37 0.12 23.24
N ALA A 9 -27.88 -1.07 22.91
CA ALA A 9 -26.67 -1.26 22.15
C ALA A 9 -26.79 -0.45 20.84
N GLY A 10 -25.85 0.46 20.63
CA GLY A 10 -25.86 1.33 19.44
C GLY A 10 -25.96 0.51 18.15
N ARG A 11 -26.68 1.05 17.17
CA ARG A 11 -26.87 0.43 15.84
C ARG A 11 -25.53 -0.13 15.33
N PRO A 12 -25.47 -1.40 14.88
CA PRO A 12 -24.24 -2.03 14.40
C PRO A 12 -23.52 -1.15 13.36
N ARG A 13 -22.19 -1.12 13.39
CA ARG A 13 -21.40 -0.41 12.37
C ARG A 13 -21.78 -0.96 10.99
N ASN A 14 -22.07 -0.08 10.04
CA ASN A 14 -22.33 -0.43 8.65
C ASN A 14 -21.01 -0.50 7.88
N PRO A 15 -20.47 -1.70 7.53
CA PRO A 15 -19.20 -1.85 6.83
C PRO A 15 -19.20 -1.22 5.43
N GLU A 16 -20.35 -1.19 4.77
CA GLU A 16 -20.48 -0.60 3.43
C GLU A 16 -20.28 0.92 3.45
N LEU A 17 -20.72 1.58 4.52
CA LEU A 17 -20.47 3.01 4.68
C LEU A 17 -18.97 3.27 4.96
N ASP A 18 -18.29 2.41 5.71
CA ASP A 18 -16.85 2.53 5.94
C ASP A 18 -16.09 2.38 4.62
N LYS A 19 -16.43 1.40 3.78
CA LYS A 19 -15.87 1.24 2.43
C LYS A 19 -16.13 2.46 1.55
N ALA A 20 -17.35 3.02 1.56
CA ALA A 20 -17.69 4.20 0.77
C ALA A 20 -16.87 5.43 1.18
N ILE A 21 -16.69 5.64 2.50
CA ILE A 21 -15.85 6.73 3.03
C ILE A 21 -14.39 6.56 2.59
N LEU A 22 -13.82 5.35 2.71
CA LEU A 22 -12.44 5.08 2.31
C LEU A 22 -12.24 5.23 0.80
N ALA A 23 -13.17 4.74 -0.02
CA ALA A 23 -13.10 4.91 -1.48
C ALA A 23 -13.18 6.38 -1.91
N ALA A 24 -14.04 7.18 -1.26
CA ALA A 24 -14.13 8.62 -1.49
C ALA A 24 -12.83 9.33 -1.09
N ALA A 25 -12.27 8.98 0.07
CA ALA A 25 -11.03 9.55 0.56
C ALA A 25 -9.81 9.16 -0.30
N GLU A 26 -9.70 7.89 -0.73
CA GLU A 26 -8.65 7.42 -1.64
C GLU A 26 -8.66 8.21 -2.96
N ARG A 27 -9.84 8.39 -3.55
CA ARG A 27 -9.99 9.17 -4.77
C ARG A 27 -9.55 10.62 -4.57
N GLN A 28 -10.04 11.30 -3.53
CA GLN A 28 -9.70 12.69 -3.26
C GLN A 28 -8.22 12.86 -2.92
N LEU A 29 -7.62 11.92 -2.20
CA LEU A 29 -6.19 11.94 -1.91
C LEU A 29 -5.36 11.87 -3.20
N GLY A 30 -5.77 11.06 -4.18
CA GLY A 30 -5.10 10.95 -5.47
C GLY A 30 -5.34 12.17 -6.38
N GLU A 31 -6.53 12.77 -6.36
CA GLU A 31 -6.92 13.86 -7.27
C GLU A 31 -6.53 15.25 -6.75
N ALA A 32 -6.72 15.51 -5.46
CA ALA A 32 -6.58 16.83 -4.84
C ALA A 32 -5.46 16.90 -3.77
N GLY A 33 -4.82 15.80 -3.47
CA GLY A 33 -3.85 15.69 -2.39
C GLY A 33 -4.47 15.79 -0.99
N TYR A 34 -3.65 15.58 0.03
CA TYR A 34 -4.13 15.68 1.41
C TYR A 34 -4.64 17.08 1.78
N ALA A 35 -3.97 18.13 1.30
CA ALA A 35 -4.39 19.51 1.59
C ALA A 35 -5.78 19.82 1.02
N GLY A 36 -6.10 19.34 -0.19
CA GLY A 36 -7.38 19.55 -0.87
C GLY A 36 -8.56 18.72 -0.33
N MET A 37 -8.29 17.69 0.49
CA MET A 37 -9.35 16.88 1.11
C MET A 37 -10.05 17.63 2.25
N SER A 38 -11.35 17.40 2.42
CA SER A 38 -12.13 17.83 3.59
C SER A 38 -13.11 16.76 4.04
N LEU A 39 -13.54 16.81 5.32
CA LEU A 39 -14.58 15.89 5.81
C LEU A 39 -15.92 16.10 5.11
N ASP A 40 -16.21 17.34 4.69
CA ASP A 40 -17.43 17.70 3.96
C ASP A 40 -17.43 17.07 2.57
N SER A 41 -16.33 17.21 1.83
CA SER A 41 -16.20 16.63 0.49
C SER A 41 -16.20 15.09 0.52
N ILE A 42 -15.53 14.48 1.52
CA ILE A 42 -15.55 13.03 1.72
C ILE A 42 -16.97 12.54 2.05
N ALA A 43 -17.69 13.22 2.96
CA ALA A 43 -19.04 12.85 3.34
C ALA A 43 -20.00 12.94 2.14
N ALA A 44 -19.94 14.05 1.38
CA ALA A 44 -20.74 14.22 0.18
C ALA A 44 -20.47 13.12 -0.86
N ALA A 45 -19.19 12.82 -1.14
CA ALA A 45 -18.80 11.78 -2.10
C ALA A 45 -19.14 10.35 -1.65
N ALA A 46 -19.20 10.11 -0.33
CA ALA A 46 -19.62 8.82 0.26
C ALA A 46 -21.14 8.69 0.46
N GLY A 47 -21.94 9.69 0.05
CA GLY A 47 -23.41 9.68 0.24
C GLY A 47 -23.83 9.68 1.70
N THR A 48 -23.09 10.40 2.56
CA THR A 48 -23.32 10.44 4.01
C THR A 48 -23.19 11.85 4.58
N THR A 49 -23.20 11.98 5.90
CA THR A 49 -23.07 13.26 6.61
C THR A 49 -21.75 13.35 7.36
N VAL A 50 -21.24 14.58 7.55
CA VAL A 50 -20.02 14.81 8.34
C VAL A 50 -20.11 14.23 9.75
N PRO A 51 -21.21 14.35 10.50
CA PRO A 51 -21.37 13.66 11.79
C PRO A 51 -21.22 12.13 11.69
N ALA A 52 -21.68 11.52 10.59
CA ALA A 52 -21.52 10.07 10.40
C ALA A 52 -20.05 9.69 10.12
N VAL A 53 -19.31 10.52 9.39
CA VAL A 53 -17.85 10.36 9.20
C VAL A 53 -17.12 10.54 10.53
N ARG A 54 -17.42 11.62 11.29
CA ARG A 54 -16.77 11.90 12.60
C ARG A 54 -16.98 10.83 13.66
N ARG A 55 -18.10 10.10 13.61
CA ARG A 55 -18.33 8.95 14.51
C ARG A 55 -17.40 7.77 14.22
N ARG A 56 -16.80 7.70 13.03
CA ARG A 56 -15.91 6.61 12.58
C ARG A 56 -14.44 6.98 12.62
N PHE A 57 -14.16 8.23 12.26
CA PHE A 57 -12.80 8.76 12.12
C PHE A 57 -12.71 10.10 12.82
N ARG A 58 -11.75 10.22 13.72
CA ARG A 58 -11.56 11.44 14.55
C ARG A 58 -10.98 12.61 13.76
N SER A 59 -10.23 12.29 12.68
CA SER A 59 -9.54 13.30 11.87
C SER A 59 -9.40 12.84 10.42
N LYS A 60 -9.07 13.80 9.54
CA LYS A 60 -8.72 13.55 8.16
C LYS A 60 -7.47 12.63 8.04
N ALA A 61 -6.49 12.82 8.91
CA ALA A 61 -5.30 11.98 8.97
C ALA A 61 -5.65 10.51 9.29
N GLU A 62 -6.56 10.28 10.23
CA GLU A 62 -7.03 8.92 10.55
C GLU A 62 -7.71 8.25 9.35
N ILE A 63 -8.47 9.00 8.56
CA ILE A 63 -9.06 8.48 7.31
C ILE A 63 -7.96 8.07 6.33
N VAL A 64 -6.93 8.91 6.14
CA VAL A 64 -5.81 8.58 5.22
C VAL A 64 -5.04 7.36 5.72
N VAL A 65 -4.81 7.22 7.02
CA VAL A 65 -4.19 6.01 7.58
C VAL A 65 -5.06 4.78 7.30
N ALA A 66 -6.38 4.88 7.43
CA ALA A 66 -7.29 3.79 7.09
C ALA A 66 -7.33 3.49 5.57
N VAL A 67 -7.18 4.50 4.71
CA VAL A 67 -6.96 4.30 3.27
C VAL A 67 -5.67 3.52 3.03
N ILE A 68 -4.56 3.91 3.66
CA ILE A 68 -3.29 3.18 3.57
C ILE A 68 -3.46 1.71 4.00
N ASP A 69 -4.17 1.46 5.08
CA ASP A 69 -4.48 0.09 5.53
C ASP A 69 -5.34 -0.67 4.51
N SER A 70 -6.27 -0.01 3.83
CA SER A 70 -7.09 -0.62 2.79
C SER A 70 -6.29 -1.01 1.54
N LEU A 71 -5.19 -0.33 1.25
CA LEU A 71 -4.27 -0.68 0.15
C LEU A 71 -3.49 -1.98 0.42
N ARG A 72 -3.50 -2.49 1.66
CA ARG A 72 -2.89 -3.77 2.05
C ARG A 72 -3.67 -5.01 1.60
N ILE A 73 -4.80 -4.86 0.92
CA ILE A 73 -5.80 -5.92 0.68
C ILE A 73 -5.24 -7.16 -0.03
N GLN A 74 -4.14 -7.05 -0.77
CA GLN A 74 -3.40 -8.24 -1.18
C GLN A 74 -2.32 -8.54 -0.14
N SER A 75 -2.55 -9.59 0.64
CA SER A 75 -1.55 -10.14 1.57
C SER A 75 -0.22 -10.39 0.84
N ILE A 76 0.88 -10.22 1.57
CA ILE A 76 2.19 -10.68 1.11
C ILE A 76 2.03 -12.17 0.75
N PRO A 77 2.42 -12.61 -0.47
CA PRO A 77 2.30 -14.00 -0.86
C PRO A 77 2.97 -14.94 0.16
N ALA A 78 2.40 -16.11 0.35
CA ALA A 78 2.96 -17.10 1.26
C ALA A 78 4.41 -17.46 0.86
N ALA A 79 5.26 -17.60 1.87
CA ALA A 79 6.69 -17.87 1.66
C ALA A 79 6.95 -19.35 1.38
N THR A 80 6.32 -19.94 0.37
CA THR A 80 6.46 -21.36 -0.02
C THR A 80 7.00 -21.49 -1.44
N GLY A 81 7.75 -22.56 -1.70
CA GLY A 81 8.34 -22.85 -3.01
C GLY A 81 9.78 -22.32 -3.19
N PRO A 82 10.34 -22.45 -4.41
CA PRO A 82 11.68 -21.98 -4.76
C PRO A 82 11.85 -20.48 -4.48
N LEU A 83 13.04 -20.09 -4.04
CA LEU A 83 13.33 -18.70 -3.60
C LEU A 83 13.05 -17.68 -4.71
N ARG A 84 13.51 -17.99 -5.93
CA ARG A 84 13.27 -17.11 -7.09
C ARG A 84 11.77 -16.91 -7.37
N GLU A 85 10.96 -17.97 -7.27
CA GLU A 85 9.51 -17.88 -7.47
C GLU A 85 8.83 -17.05 -6.37
N ARG A 86 9.30 -17.19 -5.12
CA ARG A 86 8.84 -16.37 -4.00
C ARG A 86 9.15 -14.88 -4.22
N ALA A 87 10.36 -14.55 -4.69
CA ALA A 87 10.74 -13.17 -5.05
C ALA A 87 9.86 -12.63 -6.19
N LEU A 88 9.64 -13.44 -7.22
CA LEU A 88 8.78 -13.08 -8.35
C LEU A 88 7.34 -12.83 -7.92
N ALA A 89 6.78 -13.67 -7.05
CA ALA A 89 5.43 -13.49 -6.51
C ALA A 89 5.30 -12.16 -5.72
N LEU A 90 6.32 -11.77 -4.97
CA LEU A 90 6.35 -10.45 -4.29
C LEU A 90 6.39 -9.30 -5.29
N LEU A 91 7.21 -9.36 -6.33
CA LEU A 91 7.28 -8.32 -7.37
C LEU A 91 5.98 -8.21 -8.16
N ARG A 92 5.34 -9.34 -8.49
CA ARG A 92 4.02 -9.35 -9.13
C ARG A 92 2.94 -8.76 -8.23
N ASN A 93 2.96 -9.08 -6.94
CA ASN A 93 2.06 -8.47 -5.96
C ASN A 93 2.28 -6.95 -5.85
N PHE A 94 3.53 -6.50 -5.82
CA PHE A 94 3.88 -5.09 -5.81
C PHE A 94 3.38 -4.37 -7.08
N HIS A 95 3.65 -4.93 -8.25
CA HIS A 95 3.21 -4.42 -9.55
C HIS A 95 1.68 -4.29 -9.62
N ALA A 96 0.96 -5.36 -9.29
CA ALA A 96 -0.50 -5.37 -9.28
C ALA A 96 -1.09 -4.33 -8.31
N ASN A 97 -0.47 -4.12 -7.15
CA ASN A 97 -0.92 -3.12 -6.18
C ASN A 97 -0.71 -1.68 -6.68
N LEU A 98 0.41 -1.40 -7.35
CA LEU A 98 0.68 -0.05 -7.87
C LEU A 98 -0.15 0.31 -9.11
N LEU A 99 -0.51 -0.68 -9.93
CA LEU A 99 -1.40 -0.48 -11.08
C LEU A 99 -2.88 -0.38 -10.70
N ARG A 100 -3.25 -0.62 -9.45
CA ARG A 100 -4.62 -0.36 -8.99
C ARG A 100 -4.95 1.13 -9.13
N ARG A 101 -6.23 1.36 -9.45
CA ARG A 101 -6.78 2.73 -9.58
C ARG A 101 -6.33 3.59 -8.38
N ASN A 102 -5.79 4.75 -8.66
CA ASN A 102 -5.31 5.77 -7.73
C ASN A 102 -4.07 5.42 -6.88
N SER A 103 -3.55 4.19 -6.88
CA SER A 103 -2.41 3.83 -5.99
C SER A 103 -1.18 4.71 -6.22
N LEU A 104 -0.78 4.92 -7.48
CA LEU A 104 0.35 5.81 -7.81
C LEU A 104 0.07 7.27 -7.47
N ALA A 105 -1.16 7.74 -7.69
CA ALA A 105 -1.55 9.10 -7.34
C ALA A 105 -1.53 9.31 -5.80
N VAL A 106 -1.97 8.32 -5.04
CA VAL A 106 -1.87 8.35 -3.57
C VAL A 106 -0.41 8.40 -3.12
N VAL A 107 0.48 7.56 -3.69
CA VAL A 107 1.92 7.60 -3.37
C VAL A 107 2.51 8.97 -3.72
N GLY A 108 2.20 9.52 -4.89
CA GLY A 108 2.63 10.87 -5.30
C GLY A 108 2.18 11.96 -4.32
N SER A 109 0.92 11.91 -3.89
CA SER A 109 0.38 12.85 -2.89
C SER A 109 1.12 12.75 -1.55
N LEU A 110 1.38 11.55 -1.05
CA LEU A 110 2.10 11.36 0.22
C LEU A 110 3.53 11.90 0.15
N LEU A 111 4.22 11.71 -0.98
CA LEU A 111 5.56 12.23 -1.21
C LEU A 111 5.57 13.77 -1.31
N THR A 112 4.62 14.35 -2.01
CA THR A 112 4.50 15.81 -2.17
C THR A 112 4.22 16.50 -0.83
N GLU A 113 3.44 15.86 0.02
CA GLU A 113 3.02 16.40 1.32
C GLU A 113 3.98 16.05 2.47
N GLU A 114 5.07 15.29 2.22
CA GLU A 114 6.01 14.81 3.26
C GLU A 114 6.52 15.93 4.17
N ARG A 115 6.88 17.08 3.59
CA ARG A 115 7.41 18.22 4.39
C ARG A 115 6.38 18.85 5.32
N ARG A 116 5.10 18.77 4.95
CA ARG A 116 4.00 19.41 5.70
C ARG A 116 3.29 18.45 6.64
N TYR A 117 3.23 17.18 6.27
CA TYR A 117 2.53 16.12 7.01
C TYR A 117 3.37 14.83 7.01
N PRO A 118 4.57 14.85 7.64
CA PRO A 118 5.50 13.71 7.62
C PRO A 118 4.89 12.43 8.19
N GLU A 119 3.95 12.56 9.14
CA GLU A 119 3.28 11.42 9.77
C GLU A 119 2.50 10.54 8.80
N LEU A 120 2.02 11.10 7.66
CA LEU A 120 1.27 10.35 6.67
C LEU A 120 2.19 9.44 5.87
N LEU A 121 3.34 9.96 5.41
CA LEU A 121 4.34 9.16 4.70
C LEU A 121 4.97 8.12 5.65
N ASP A 122 5.19 8.47 6.92
CA ASP A 122 5.67 7.52 7.92
C ASP A 122 4.68 6.40 8.19
N ALA A 123 3.38 6.70 8.24
CA ALA A 123 2.35 5.67 8.33
C ALA A 123 2.37 4.74 7.11
N PHE A 124 2.52 5.30 5.90
CA PHE A 124 2.65 4.53 4.67
C PHE A 124 3.89 3.63 4.67
N ARG A 125 5.05 4.18 5.04
CA ARG A 125 6.30 3.42 5.18
C ARG A 125 6.11 2.22 6.11
N ARG A 126 5.72 2.46 7.36
CA ARG A 126 5.59 1.39 8.38
C ARG A 126 4.52 0.36 8.05
N ARG A 127 3.38 0.78 7.50
CA ARG A 127 2.23 -0.10 7.31
C ARG A 127 2.25 -0.89 6.01
N LEU A 128 2.83 -0.31 4.97
CA LEU A 128 2.76 -0.86 3.63
C LEU A 128 4.14 -1.21 3.05
N VAL A 129 5.11 -0.29 3.14
CA VAL A 129 6.42 -0.44 2.48
C VAL A 129 7.33 -1.41 3.23
N GLU A 130 7.57 -1.16 4.52
CA GLU A 130 8.51 -1.93 5.34
C GLU A 130 8.21 -3.43 5.37
N PRO A 131 6.97 -3.90 5.60
CA PRO A 131 6.70 -5.34 5.63
C PRO A 131 7.01 -6.05 4.30
N ARG A 132 6.69 -5.40 3.17
CA ARG A 132 6.94 -5.97 1.84
C ARG A 132 8.42 -5.96 1.50
N ARG A 133 9.10 -4.87 1.84
CA ARG A 133 10.54 -4.72 1.63
C ARG A 133 11.32 -5.72 2.47
N ALA A 134 10.95 -5.91 3.74
CA ALA A 134 11.55 -6.91 4.62
C ALA A 134 11.36 -8.34 4.08
N ALA A 135 10.18 -8.67 3.57
CA ALA A 135 9.92 -9.99 2.97
C ALA A 135 10.79 -10.23 1.72
N LEU A 136 10.91 -9.24 0.82
CA LEU A 136 11.78 -9.36 -0.35
C LEU A 136 13.25 -9.49 0.07
N ARG A 137 13.73 -8.63 0.96
CA ARG A 137 15.11 -8.66 1.47
C ARG A 137 15.45 -10.02 2.09
N GLN A 138 14.53 -10.60 2.85
CA GLN A 138 14.74 -11.91 3.46
C GLN A 138 14.94 -13.00 2.39
N ILE A 139 14.13 -13.00 1.34
CA ILE A 139 14.28 -13.96 0.22
C ILE A 139 15.62 -13.76 -0.51
N LEU A 140 16.06 -12.51 -0.69
CA LEU A 140 17.34 -12.22 -1.31
C LEU A 140 18.51 -12.71 -0.45
N ILE A 141 18.44 -12.57 0.88
CA ILE A 141 19.43 -13.13 1.81
C ILE A 141 19.48 -14.66 1.68
N GLU A 142 18.32 -15.33 1.73
CA GLU A 142 18.22 -16.77 1.55
C GLU A 142 18.82 -17.23 0.21
N GLY A 143 18.62 -16.46 -0.87
CA GLY A 143 19.20 -16.72 -2.19
C GLY A 143 20.72 -16.58 -2.23
N ILE A 144 21.29 -15.61 -1.51
CA ILE A 144 22.74 -15.42 -1.36
C ILE A 144 23.33 -16.58 -0.55
N ASP A 145 22.71 -16.96 0.54
CA ASP A 145 23.14 -18.05 1.42
C ASP A 145 23.08 -19.41 0.71
N ALA A 146 22.07 -19.62 -0.12
CA ALA A 146 21.92 -20.82 -0.96
C ALA A 146 22.88 -20.84 -2.17
N GLY A 147 23.58 -19.74 -2.45
CA GLY A 147 24.46 -19.62 -3.63
C GLY A 147 23.72 -19.42 -4.96
N GLU A 148 22.42 -19.12 -4.92
CA GLU A 148 21.62 -18.77 -6.10
C GLU A 148 21.84 -17.32 -6.54
N LEU A 149 22.34 -16.49 -5.64
CA LEU A 149 22.75 -15.10 -5.88
C LEU A 149 24.21 -14.90 -5.49
N PRO A 150 24.93 -13.96 -6.14
CA PRO A 150 26.35 -13.69 -5.83
C PRO A 150 26.54 -13.20 -4.38
N ARG A 151 27.55 -13.72 -3.68
CA ARG A 151 27.87 -13.36 -2.28
C ARG A 151 28.24 -11.89 -2.03
N GLY A 152 28.62 -11.15 -3.06
CA GLY A 152 29.00 -9.73 -2.95
C GLY A 152 27.85 -8.75 -3.13
N VAL A 153 26.62 -9.23 -3.28
CA VAL A 153 25.43 -8.38 -3.48
C VAL A 153 24.86 -7.95 -2.14
N ASP A 154 24.61 -6.64 -1.98
CA ASP A 154 23.88 -6.11 -0.84
C ASP A 154 22.36 -6.32 -1.08
N PRO A 155 21.67 -7.13 -0.25
CA PRO A 155 20.25 -7.43 -0.43
C PRO A 155 19.36 -6.19 -0.29
N GLU A 156 19.77 -5.17 0.45
CA GLU A 156 19.02 -3.93 0.59
C GLU A 156 19.11 -3.07 -0.68
N VAL A 157 20.31 -2.98 -1.25
CA VAL A 157 20.54 -2.29 -2.54
C VAL A 157 19.79 -3.02 -3.66
N LEU A 158 19.88 -4.35 -3.69
CA LEU A 158 19.19 -5.16 -4.70
C LEU A 158 17.66 -5.01 -4.63
N ALA A 159 17.09 -5.03 -3.42
CA ALA A 159 15.66 -4.78 -3.23
C ALA A 159 15.27 -3.37 -3.72
N SER A 160 16.14 -2.37 -3.49
CA SER A 160 15.93 -1.00 -3.99
C SER A 160 15.96 -0.92 -5.52
N MET A 161 16.90 -1.64 -6.16
CA MET A 161 16.99 -1.70 -7.62
C MET A 161 15.75 -2.37 -8.23
N LEU A 162 15.33 -3.51 -7.68
CA LEU A 162 14.16 -4.25 -8.16
C LEU A 162 12.88 -3.40 -8.06
N ILE A 163 12.61 -2.81 -6.89
CA ILE A 163 11.43 -1.98 -6.67
C ILE A 163 11.54 -0.64 -7.41
N GLY A 164 12.72 -0.01 -7.36
CA GLY A 164 12.97 1.30 -7.98
C GLY A 164 12.86 1.28 -9.49
N SER A 165 13.18 0.15 -10.14
CA SER A 165 13.05 -0.01 -11.60
C SER A 165 11.62 0.22 -12.10
N PHE A 166 10.61 -0.11 -11.29
CA PHE A 166 9.20 0.19 -11.57
C PHE A 166 8.98 1.70 -11.74
N TYR A 167 9.37 2.48 -10.73
CA TYR A 167 9.18 3.93 -10.75
C TYR A 167 10.01 4.59 -11.86
N ALA A 168 11.25 4.15 -12.02
CA ALA A 168 12.13 4.65 -13.08
C ALA A 168 11.51 4.42 -14.47
N ARG A 169 11.00 3.22 -14.73
CA ARG A 169 10.33 2.89 -15.99
C ARG A 169 9.04 3.69 -16.18
N TYR A 170 8.19 3.73 -15.16
CA TYR A 170 6.93 4.46 -15.21
C TYR A 170 7.13 5.95 -15.51
N ILE A 171 8.12 6.59 -14.86
CA ILE A 171 8.43 8.01 -15.09
C ILE A 171 8.98 8.23 -16.51
N ALA A 172 9.79 7.31 -17.01
CA ALA A 172 10.42 7.47 -18.33
C ALA A 172 9.46 7.27 -19.49
N THR A 173 8.49 6.35 -19.39
CA THR A 173 7.69 5.91 -20.54
C THR A 173 6.19 5.93 -20.31
N SER A 174 5.71 6.15 -19.10
CA SER A 174 4.30 5.96 -18.68
C SER A 174 3.72 4.59 -19.03
N ASP A 175 4.57 3.66 -19.48
CA ASP A 175 4.22 2.30 -19.87
C ASP A 175 4.96 1.30 -18.98
N LEU A 176 4.18 0.41 -18.40
CA LEU A 176 4.69 -0.68 -17.58
C LEU A 176 4.17 -1.98 -18.19
N PRO A 177 5.06 -2.72 -18.86
CA PRO A 177 4.66 -4.00 -19.42
C PRO A 177 4.23 -4.98 -18.32
N GLU A 178 3.22 -5.78 -18.60
CA GLU A 178 2.71 -6.78 -17.65
C GLU A 178 3.80 -7.73 -17.14
N ASN A 179 4.80 -8.00 -17.98
CA ASN A 179 5.94 -8.85 -17.64
C ASN A 179 7.09 -8.11 -16.92
N TRP A 180 6.91 -6.84 -16.48
CA TRP A 180 7.94 -6.10 -15.77
C TRP A 180 8.54 -6.89 -14.60
N PRO A 181 7.78 -7.57 -13.72
CA PRO A 181 8.33 -8.32 -12.60
C PRO A 181 9.30 -9.42 -13.05
N ASP A 182 8.90 -10.17 -14.08
CA ASP A 182 9.70 -11.27 -14.63
C ASP A 182 10.96 -10.74 -15.33
N ALA A 183 10.80 -9.73 -16.19
CA ALA A 183 11.89 -9.12 -16.94
C ALA A 183 12.94 -8.49 -16.01
N THR A 184 12.50 -7.82 -14.93
CA THR A 184 13.39 -7.18 -13.98
C THR A 184 14.12 -8.20 -13.11
N LEU A 185 13.41 -9.20 -12.59
CA LEU A 185 14.04 -10.25 -11.78
C LEU A 185 15.04 -11.07 -12.59
N GLN A 186 14.76 -11.35 -13.86
CA GLN A 186 15.64 -12.09 -14.76
C GLN A 186 17.03 -11.44 -14.92
N GLN A 187 17.15 -10.11 -14.78
CA GLN A 187 18.43 -9.40 -14.91
C GLN A 187 19.38 -9.67 -13.73
N VAL A 188 18.84 -10.00 -12.56
CA VAL A 188 19.63 -10.17 -11.33
C VAL A 188 19.58 -11.58 -10.78
N TRP A 189 18.54 -12.32 -11.14
CA TRP A 189 18.31 -13.71 -10.73
C TRP A 189 17.75 -14.51 -11.92
N PRO A 190 18.61 -14.92 -12.86
CA PRO A 190 18.19 -15.71 -14.01
C PRO A 190 17.55 -17.05 -13.57
N ALA A 191 16.56 -17.52 -14.36
CA ALA A 191 16.06 -18.86 -14.14
C ALA A 191 17.21 -19.88 -14.34
N ALA A 192 17.18 -20.95 -13.54
CA ALA A 192 18.07 -22.08 -13.80
C ALA A 192 17.84 -22.62 -15.23
N ALA A 193 18.92 -22.89 -15.93
CA ALA A 193 18.87 -23.48 -17.27
C ALA A 193 18.34 -24.90 -17.25
#